data_cd9396d1dbbac7db8d805e2bed670278
#
_entry.id   cd9396d1dbbac7db8d805e2bed670278
#
_cell.length_a   1.000
_cell.length_b   1.000
_cell.length_c   1.000
_cell.angle_alpha   90.00
_cell.angle_beta   90.00
_cell.angle_gamma   90.00
#
_symmetry.space_group_name_H-M   'P 1'
#
loop_
_entity.id
_entity.type
_entity.pdbx_description
1 polymer ?
#
loop_
_entity_poly.entity_id
_entity_poly.type
_entity_poly.pdbx_seq_one_letter_code
_entity_poly.pdbx_strand_id
1 'polypeptide(L)'
;MAPRQSPAKEKLIGAAVKVVREKGFSATSVDDRCREAGVTKGAFFHHFPTKVDLGIAAAEAWKLHANELFGGAPYMAEEDPLDRLLGYLEYRRDMLDGPICEFTCLVGTMVQE
;
A
#
# COMPACT_ATOMS: atom_id res chain seq x y z
N MET A 1 -5.88 -5.55 -24.10
CA MET A 1 -6.67 -5.50 -22.87
C MET A 1 -5.90 -6.18 -21.75
N ALA A 2 -5.64 -5.46 -20.66
CA ALA A 2 -4.91 -6.05 -19.54
C ALA A 2 -5.72 -7.20 -18.93
N PRO A 3 -5.07 -8.32 -18.55
CA PRO A 3 -5.78 -9.41 -17.89
C PRO A 3 -6.35 -8.93 -16.55
N ARG A 4 -7.59 -9.28 -16.29
CA ARG A 4 -8.21 -9.00 -15.01
C ARG A 4 -7.56 -9.83 -13.92
N GLN A 5 -7.18 -9.19 -12.83
CA GLN A 5 -6.80 -9.92 -11.62
C GLN A 5 -8.05 -10.57 -11.04
N SER A 6 -7.89 -11.75 -10.44
CA SER A 6 -9.02 -12.39 -9.77
C SER A 6 -9.45 -11.57 -8.55
N PRO A 7 -10.75 -11.58 -8.19
CA PRO A 7 -11.20 -10.85 -7.01
C PRO A 7 -10.48 -11.25 -5.71
N ALA A 8 -10.15 -12.52 -5.55
CA ALA A 8 -9.41 -13.00 -4.38
C ALA A 8 -8.00 -12.40 -4.32
N LYS A 9 -7.31 -12.32 -5.46
CA LYS A 9 -5.97 -11.73 -5.53
C LYS A 9 -6.01 -10.25 -5.16
N GLU A 10 -6.95 -9.49 -5.70
CA GLU A 10 -7.12 -8.07 -5.39
C GLU A 10 -7.44 -7.85 -3.91
N LYS A 11 -8.31 -8.68 -3.33
CA LYS A 11 -8.65 -8.61 -1.91
C LYS A 11 -7.44 -8.88 -1.02
N LEU A 12 -6.61 -9.86 -1.39
CA LEU A 12 -5.39 -10.17 -0.65
C LEU A 12 -4.38 -9.05 -0.70
N ILE A 13 -4.19 -8.42 -1.87
CA ILE A 13 -3.29 -7.26 -2.00
C ILE A 13 -3.79 -6.10 -1.15
N GLY A 14 -5.07 -5.78 -1.22
CA GLY A 14 -5.68 -4.71 -0.41
C GLY A 14 -5.58 -4.98 1.08
N ALA A 15 -5.82 -6.22 1.50
CA ALA A 15 -5.70 -6.64 2.89
C ALA A 15 -4.25 -6.53 3.38
N ALA A 16 -3.28 -6.93 2.56
CA ALA A 16 -1.86 -6.81 2.90
C ALA A 16 -1.45 -5.36 3.09
N VAL A 17 -1.87 -4.46 2.20
CA VAL A 17 -1.61 -3.02 2.34
C VAL A 17 -2.13 -2.51 3.67
N LYS A 18 -3.35 -2.87 4.04
CA LYS A 18 -3.97 -2.42 5.28
C LYS A 18 -3.28 -2.97 6.52
N VAL A 19 -3.16 -4.29 6.64
CA VAL A 19 -2.65 -4.90 7.88
C VAL A 19 -1.16 -4.65 8.10
N VAL A 20 -0.37 -4.56 7.03
CA VAL A 20 1.05 -4.23 7.17
C VAL A 20 1.22 -2.80 7.65
N ARG A 21 0.42 -1.87 7.16
CA ARG A 21 0.46 -0.48 7.63
C ARG A 21 0.00 -0.33 9.06
N GLU A 22 -0.92 -1.17 9.52
CA GLU A 22 -1.42 -1.16 10.91
C GLU A 22 -0.45 -1.81 11.89
N LYS A 23 0.12 -2.96 11.53
CA LYS A 23 0.85 -3.83 12.47
C LYS A 23 2.28 -4.14 12.07
N GLY A 24 2.68 -3.82 10.85
CA GLY A 24 3.98 -4.21 10.30
C GLY A 24 3.93 -5.55 9.58
N PHE A 25 4.93 -5.80 8.73
CA PHE A 25 4.99 -7.01 7.91
C PHE A 25 5.24 -8.26 8.75
N SER A 26 6.23 -8.20 9.67
CA SER A 26 6.62 -9.35 10.48
C SER A 26 5.54 -9.74 11.48
N ALA A 27 4.75 -8.79 11.96
CA ALA A 27 3.70 -9.02 12.96
C ALA A 27 2.41 -9.62 12.38
N THR A 28 2.31 -9.76 11.07
CA THR A 28 1.11 -10.32 10.41
C THR A 28 1.39 -11.68 9.80
N SER A 29 0.46 -12.62 10.03
CA SER A 29 0.54 -13.98 9.48
C SER A 29 -0.25 -14.10 8.19
N VAL A 30 -0.10 -15.27 7.52
CA VAL A 30 -0.97 -15.63 6.39
C VAL A 30 -2.44 -15.65 6.84
N ASP A 31 -2.71 -16.17 8.04
CA ASP A 31 -4.07 -16.22 8.58
C ASP A 31 -4.66 -14.83 8.77
N ASP A 32 -3.87 -13.87 9.27
CA ASP A 32 -4.30 -12.48 9.43
C ASP A 32 -4.71 -11.86 8.09
N ARG A 33 -3.93 -12.11 7.06
CA ARG A 33 -4.20 -11.60 5.71
C ARG A 33 -5.45 -12.22 5.10
N CYS A 34 -5.60 -13.54 5.26
CA CYS A 34 -6.78 -14.26 4.77
C CYS A 34 -8.04 -13.77 5.47
N ARG A 35 -7.98 -13.56 6.77
CA ARG A 35 -9.11 -13.06 7.57
C ARG A 35 -9.52 -11.67 7.14
N GLU A 36 -8.57 -10.76 6.98
CA GLU A 36 -8.85 -9.39 6.53
C GLU A 36 -9.43 -9.37 5.12
N ALA A 37 -8.93 -10.21 4.23
CA ALA A 37 -9.39 -10.28 2.84
C ALA A 37 -10.70 -11.04 2.70
N GLY A 38 -11.07 -11.86 3.68
CA GLY A 38 -12.25 -12.73 3.59
C GLY A 38 -12.06 -13.87 2.61
N VAL A 39 -10.84 -14.43 2.52
CA VAL A 39 -10.51 -15.55 1.63
C VAL A 39 -9.96 -16.71 2.43
N THR A 40 -9.95 -17.90 1.80
CA THR A 40 -9.39 -19.12 2.42
C THR A 40 -7.89 -19.18 2.24
N LYS A 41 -7.19 -19.99 3.07
CA LYS A 41 -5.77 -20.30 2.88
C LYS A 41 -5.50 -20.91 1.51
N GLY A 42 -6.40 -21.77 1.02
CA GLY A 42 -6.29 -22.36 -0.30
C GLY A 42 -6.23 -21.31 -1.39
N ALA A 43 -7.11 -20.32 -1.33
CA ALA A 43 -7.12 -19.21 -2.27
C ALA A 43 -5.85 -18.37 -2.16
N PHE A 44 -5.35 -18.13 -0.94
CA PHE A 44 -4.08 -17.44 -0.72
C PHE A 44 -2.95 -18.15 -1.47
N PHE A 45 -2.71 -19.44 -1.17
CA PHE A 45 -1.60 -20.18 -1.75
C PHE A 45 -1.77 -20.48 -3.24
N HIS A 46 -2.99 -20.37 -3.76
CA HIS A 46 -3.21 -20.42 -5.20
C HIS A 46 -2.59 -19.21 -5.91
N HIS A 47 -2.63 -18.03 -5.31
CA HIS A 47 -2.13 -16.79 -5.90
C HIS A 47 -0.72 -16.43 -5.45
N PHE A 48 -0.34 -16.75 -4.21
CA PHE A 48 0.94 -16.37 -3.63
C PHE A 48 1.57 -17.56 -2.90
N PRO A 49 2.71 -18.06 -3.40
CA PRO A 49 3.39 -19.20 -2.77
C PRO A 49 3.80 -18.93 -1.32
N THR A 50 4.17 -17.67 -1.01
CA THR A 50 4.62 -17.30 0.33
C THR A 50 4.04 -15.94 0.75
N LYS A 51 4.16 -15.65 2.05
CA LYS A 51 3.85 -14.35 2.62
C LYS A 51 4.65 -13.22 1.97
N VAL A 52 5.92 -13.50 1.62
CA VAL A 52 6.81 -12.53 0.97
C VAL A 52 6.31 -12.18 -0.44
N ASP A 53 5.83 -13.16 -1.20
CA ASP A 53 5.29 -12.92 -2.53
C ASP A 53 4.10 -11.97 -2.49
N LEU A 54 3.20 -12.13 -1.53
CA LEU A 54 2.11 -11.18 -1.34
C LEU A 54 2.64 -9.80 -0.93
N GLY A 55 3.66 -9.75 -0.06
CA GLY A 55 4.31 -8.50 0.34
C GLY A 55 4.88 -7.73 -0.86
N ILE A 56 5.53 -8.42 -1.77
CA ILE A 56 6.08 -7.83 -3.00
C ILE A 56 4.95 -7.27 -3.88
N ALA A 57 3.88 -8.04 -4.07
CA ALA A 57 2.74 -7.59 -4.85
C ALA A 57 2.07 -6.36 -4.23
N ALA A 58 1.96 -6.33 -2.91
CA ALA A 58 1.42 -5.18 -2.19
C ALA A 58 2.30 -3.94 -2.35
N ALA A 59 3.63 -4.10 -2.30
CA ALA A 59 4.57 -3.01 -2.50
C ALA A 59 4.48 -2.44 -3.92
N GLU A 60 4.32 -3.29 -4.92
CA GLU A 60 4.13 -2.85 -6.31
C GLU A 60 2.83 -2.08 -6.49
N ALA A 61 1.73 -2.56 -5.90
CA ALA A 61 0.44 -1.87 -5.93
C ALA A 61 0.53 -0.51 -5.22
N TRP A 62 1.23 -0.46 -4.10
CA TRP A 62 1.46 0.78 -3.35
C TRP A 62 2.26 1.78 -4.15
N LYS A 63 3.29 1.33 -4.87
CA LYS A 63 4.08 2.19 -5.75
C LYS A 63 3.21 2.89 -6.81
N LEU A 64 2.32 2.14 -7.45
CA LEU A 64 1.41 2.70 -8.44
C LEU A 64 0.46 3.72 -7.81
N HIS A 65 -0.08 3.40 -6.65
CA HIS A 65 -0.96 4.32 -5.91
C HIS A 65 -0.23 5.61 -5.52
N ALA A 66 0.99 5.49 -4.99
CA ALA A 66 1.80 6.64 -4.59
C ALA A 66 2.17 7.52 -5.79
N ASN A 67 2.50 6.91 -6.94
CA ASN A 67 2.81 7.64 -8.14
C ASN A 67 1.61 8.46 -8.63
N GLU A 68 0.42 7.90 -8.57
CA GLU A 68 -0.81 8.61 -8.93
C GLU A 68 -1.09 9.75 -7.94
N LEU A 69 -0.97 9.47 -6.65
CA LEU A 69 -1.28 10.42 -5.59
C LEU A 69 -0.34 11.64 -5.62
N PHE A 70 0.97 11.39 -5.69
CA PHE A 70 1.96 12.47 -5.65
C PHE A 70 2.28 13.03 -7.02
N GLY A 71 2.26 12.23 -8.07
CA GLY A 71 2.52 12.69 -9.44
C GLY A 71 1.46 13.63 -9.97
N GLY A 72 0.21 13.49 -9.54
CA GLY A 72 -0.90 14.35 -9.91
C GLY A 72 -1.17 15.50 -8.94
N ALA A 73 -0.36 15.65 -7.89
CA ALA A 73 -0.60 16.66 -6.86
C ALA A 73 -0.34 18.08 -7.39
N PRO A 74 -1.10 19.09 -6.91
CA PRO A 74 -0.98 20.46 -7.41
C PRO A 74 0.42 21.06 -7.30
N TYR A 75 1.18 20.70 -6.27
CA TYR A 75 2.53 21.24 -6.07
C TYR A 75 3.50 20.83 -7.19
N MET A 76 3.21 19.77 -7.93
CA MET A 76 4.05 19.32 -9.04
C MET A 76 4.06 20.32 -10.21
N ALA A 77 3.06 21.21 -10.29
CA ALA A 77 2.98 22.23 -11.30
C ALA A 77 3.82 23.48 -10.98
N GLU A 78 4.32 23.59 -9.75
CA GLU A 78 5.15 24.73 -9.37
C GLU A 78 6.52 24.68 -10.05
N GLU A 79 6.94 25.79 -10.64
CA GLU A 79 8.22 25.89 -11.34
C GLU A 79 9.39 26.04 -10.39
N ASP A 80 9.21 26.85 -9.31
CA ASP A 80 10.25 27.08 -8.32
C ASP A 80 10.42 25.83 -7.44
N PRO A 81 11.64 25.27 -7.33
CA PRO A 81 11.87 24.09 -6.47
C PRO A 81 11.49 24.32 -5.00
N LEU A 82 11.67 25.51 -4.47
CA LEU A 82 11.29 25.81 -3.09
C LEU A 82 9.78 25.78 -2.91
N ASP A 83 9.03 26.38 -3.85
CA ASP A 83 7.58 26.37 -3.82
C ASP A 83 7.04 24.95 -3.97
N ARG A 84 7.70 24.13 -4.78
CA ARG A 84 7.35 22.71 -4.94
C ARG A 84 7.56 21.95 -3.63
N LEU A 85 8.67 22.18 -2.95
CA LEU A 85 8.95 21.53 -1.65
C LEU A 85 7.94 21.97 -0.60
N LEU A 86 7.67 23.26 -0.47
CA LEU A 86 6.69 23.77 0.48
C LEU A 86 5.29 23.23 0.20
N GLY A 87 4.91 23.16 -1.08
CA GLY A 87 3.65 22.58 -1.49
C GLY A 87 3.54 21.10 -1.16
N TYR A 88 4.64 20.34 -1.31
CA TYR A 88 4.71 18.94 -0.90
C TYR A 88 4.49 18.79 0.61
N LEU A 89 5.14 19.61 1.42
CA LEU A 89 5.01 19.56 2.88
C LEU A 89 3.56 19.87 3.31
N GLU A 90 2.95 20.87 2.69
CA GLU A 90 1.55 21.21 2.95
C GLU A 90 0.61 20.09 2.57
N TYR A 91 0.84 19.47 1.41
CA TYR A 91 0.07 18.34 0.91
C TYR A 91 0.15 17.16 1.87
N ARG A 92 1.36 16.85 2.38
CA ARG A 92 1.56 15.80 3.36
C ARG A 92 0.87 16.11 4.69
N ARG A 93 0.94 17.36 5.13
CA ARG A 93 0.26 17.81 6.35
C ARG A 93 -1.25 17.59 6.24
N ASP A 94 -1.84 17.94 5.10
CA ASP A 94 -3.27 17.82 4.89
C ASP A 94 -3.73 16.36 4.84
N MET A 95 -2.81 15.42 4.56
CA MET A 95 -3.08 14.00 4.58
C MET A 95 -3.05 13.37 5.99
N LEU A 96 -2.57 14.10 7.00
CA LEU A 96 -2.46 13.61 8.38
C LEU A 96 -3.81 13.69 9.09
N ASP A 97 -4.76 12.90 8.59
CA ASP A 97 -6.11 12.83 9.13
C ASP A 97 -6.52 11.37 9.21
N GLY A 98 -7.23 11.02 10.28
CA GLY A 98 -7.68 9.65 10.50
C GLY A 98 -6.64 8.75 11.17
N PRO A 99 -6.86 7.43 11.14
CA PRO A 99 -5.93 6.46 11.73
C PRO A 99 -4.55 6.49 11.08
N ILE A 100 -3.51 6.16 11.86
CA ILE A 100 -2.11 6.14 11.38
C ILE A 100 -1.97 5.28 10.12
N CYS A 101 -2.64 4.13 10.05
CA CYS A 101 -2.56 3.22 8.91
C CYS A 101 -3.06 3.82 7.60
N GLU A 102 -3.81 4.92 7.64
CA GLU A 102 -4.35 5.56 6.44
C GLU A 102 -3.37 6.55 5.80
N PHE A 103 -2.36 7.02 6.54
CA PHE A 103 -1.39 7.98 6.02
C PHE A 103 0.07 7.54 6.11
N THR A 104 0.34 6.33 6.59
CA THR A 104 1.69 5.78 6.62
C THR A 104 2.06 5.15 5.28
N CYS A 105 3.36 5.08 4.99
CA CYS A 105 3.87 4.47 3.78
C CYS A 105 4.07 2.97 3.98
N LEU A 106 3.47 2.15 3.13
CA LEU A 106 3.63 0.69 3.18
C LEU A 106 5.09 0.27 3.06
N VAL A 107 5.78 0.77 2.03
CA VAL A 107 7.18 0.42 1.77
C VAL A 107 8.09 0.91 2.89
N GLY A 108 7.87 2.12 3.38
CA GLY A 108 8.61 2.67 4.52
C GLY A 108 8.44 1.82 5.77
N THR A 109 7.24 1.33 6.03
CA THR A 109 6.95 0.43 7.14
C THR A 109 7.72 -0.88 6.99
N MET A 110 7.70 -1.47 5.80
CA MET A 110 8.39 -2.74 5.53
C MET A 110 9.92 -2.62 5.64
N VAL A 111 10.48 -1.50 5.20
CA VAL A 111 11.93 -1.27 5.23
C VAL A 111 12.47 -1.16 6.66
N GLN A 112 11.67 -0.72 7.60
CA GLN A 112 12.07 -0.61 9.01
C GLN A 112 12.15 -1.95 9.73
N GLU A 113 11.66 -2.98 9.13
CA GLU A 113 11.70 -4.34 9.67
C GLU A 113 12.83 -5.15 9.06
#